data_568fc50e02d61aa185ca2f0c3b0d90c7
#
_entry.id   568fc50e02d61aa185ca2f0c3b0d90c7
#
_cell.length_a   1.000
_cell.length_b   1.000
_cell.length_c   1.000
_cell.angle_alpha   90.00
_cell.angle_beta   90.00
_cell.angle_gamma   90.00
#
_symmetry.space_group_name_H-M   'P 1'
#
loop_
_entity.id
_entity.type
_entity.pdbx_description
1 polymer ?
#
loop_
_entity_poly.entity_id
_entity_poly.type
_entity_poly.pdbx_seq_one_letter_code
_entity_poly.pdbx_strand_id
1 'polypeptide(L)'
;MSKGSGTRSGLLWEVERILTEIHESGGELPQILFMENVPQVHGKANMPDFQKWIDFLSSLGYVSYWQDLNAKNYGVAQNRERCFMFSFLGEYSYNFPEAIQLTKRIRDYQEEVIDDKFYVSDKALKGFVEHAKKQKEKGNTFHAVIKDVDDISPTISARYYKDGSDCLIKVAGKINSSQDGKVVYTDKIAHTLTAGHFNVPKIVDTAMRKLYESVKLQHIIRKLTPRECGRLMGVSDEDISNMAAVNSNTQLYKQFGNSIVVDVMCAMFKNLNIEQGSEIRN
;
A
#
# COMPACT_ATOMS: atom_id res chain seq x y z
N MET A 1 12.16 -20.66 -2.37
CA MET A 1 12.91 -20.16 -1.19
C MET A 1 14.00 -21.20 -0.87
N SER A 2 15.27 -20.89 -1.00
CA SER A 2 16.32 -21.88 -0.67
C SER A 2 16.92 -21.56 0.70
N LYS A 3 17.03 -22.58 1.56
CA LYS A 3 17.67 -22.50 2.88
C LYS A 3 19.13 -22.03 2.69
N GLY A 4 19.56 -20.96 3.39
CA GLY A 4 20.93 -20.44 3.29
C GLY A 4 21.23 -19.54 2.09
N SER A 5 20.23 -19.07 1.32
CA SER A 5 20.46 -18.26 0.11
C SER A 5 20.90 -16.81 0.36
N GLY A 6 20.96 -16.33 1.61
CA GLY A 6 21.24 -14.91 1.95
C GLY A 6 20.21 -13.91 1.40
N THR A 7 19.13 -14.38 0.80
CA THR A 7 18.04 -13.57 0.26
C THR A 7 16.99 -13.28 1.32
N ARG A 8 16.16 -12.25 1.11
CA ARG A 8 15.03 -11.91 2.01
C ARG A 8 14.08 -13.09 2.24
N SER A 9 13.97 -14.00 1.27
CA SER A 9 13.19 -15.24 1.40
C SER A 9 13.86 -16.28 2.33
N GLY A 10 15.14 -16.11 2.66
CA GLY A 10 15.85 -16.95 3.64
C GLY A 10 15.50 -16.67 5.08
N LEU A 11 14.88 -15.49 5.38
CA LEU A 11 14.54 -15.10 6.76
C LEU A 11 13.50 -16.01 7.42
N LEU A 12 12.65 -16.67 6.64
CA LEU A 12 11.70 -17.66 7.18
C LEU A 12 12.43 -18.79 7.90
N TRP A 13 13.56 -19.24 7.37
CA TRP A 13 14.37 -20.30 7.97
C TRP A 13 15.15 -19.86 9.21
N GLU A 14 15.35 -18.54 9.38
CA GLU A 14 15.85 -18.00 10.66
C GLU A 14 14.80 -18.06 11.77
N VAL A 15 13.53 -17.90 11.42
CA VAL A 15 12.43 -18.11 12.37
C VAL A 15 12.35 -19.59 12.75
N GLU A 16 12.47 -20.52 11.78
CA GLU A 16 12.60 -21.98 12.04
C GLU A 16 13.72 -22.25 13.05
N ARG A 17 14.92 -21.70 12.82
CA ARG A 17 16.07 -21.86 13.71
C ARG A 17 15.78 -21.38 15.13
N ILE A 18 15.20 -20.16 15.26
CA ILE A 18 14.88 -19.56 16.55
C ILE A 18 13.85 -20.42 17.31
N LEU A 19 12.78 -20.86 16.65
CA LEU A 19 11.77 -21.70 17.27
C LEU A 19 12.32 -23.08 17.69
N THR A 20 13.22 -23.65 16.89
CA THR A 20 13.93 -24.89 17.21
C THR A 20 14.79 -24.73 18.46
N GLU A 21 15.60 -23.65 18.54
CA GLU A 21 16.45 -23.38 19.70
C GLU A 21 15.65 -23.18 20.99
N ILE A 22 14.50 -22.46 20.92
CA ILE A 22 13.60 -22.31 22.06
C ILE A 22 13.05 -23.65 22.50
N HIS A 23 12.57 -24.46 21.56
CA HIS A 23 11.99 -25.77 21.85
C HIS A 23 13.02 -26.74 22.46
N GLU A 24 14.20 -26.85 21.87
CA GLU A 24 15.28 -27.74 22.34
C GLU A 24 15.84 -27.33 23.71
N SER A 25 15.84 -26.03 24.01
CA SER A 25 16.26 -25.53 25.33
C SER A 25 15.17 -25.67 26.42
N GLY A 26 13.98 -26.20 26.10
CA GLY A 26 12.84 -26.26 27.02
C GLY A 26 12.20 -24.91 27.32
N GLY A 27 12.43 -23.91 26.48
CA GLY A 27 11.83 -22.59 26.58
C GLY A 27 10.36 -22.58 26.14
N GLU A 28 9.62 -21.53 26.52
CA GLU A 28 8.23 -21.35 26.11
C GLU A 28 8.14 -20.82 24.67
N LEU A 29 7.44 -21.55 23.82
CA LEU A 29 7.15 -21.12 22.45
C LEU A 29 6.08 -20.02 22.46
N PRO A 30 6.15 -19.03 21.50
CA PRO A 30 5.11 -18.03 21.34
C PRO A 30 3.73 -18.67 21.12
N GLN A 31 2.71 -18.17 21.81
CA GLN A 31 1.35 -18.71 21.67
C GLN A 31 0.76 -18.47 20.28
N ILE A 32 1.11 -17.34 19.63
CA ILE A 32 0.62 -16.95 18.31
C ILE A 32 1.80 -16.49 17.46
N LEU A 33 1.89 -17.06 16.28
CA LEU A 33 2.79 -16.57 15.22
C LEU A 33 1.94 -15.93 14.13
N PHE A 34 2.38 -14.76 13.65
CA PHE A 34 1.75 -14.04 12.56
C PHE A 34 2.76 -13.83 11.42
N MET A 35 2.38 -14.24 10.22
CA MET A 35 3.18 -14.06 9.01
C MET A 35 2.41 -13.23 7.98
N GLU A 36 3.10 -12.26 7.38
CA GLU A 36 2.66 -11.58 6.15
C GLU A 36 3.68 -11.82 5.04
N ASN A 37 3.18 -12.10 3.86
CA ASN A 37 4.04 -12.25 2.68
C ASN A 37 3.27 -11.91 1.39
N VAL A 38 3.98 -11.83 0.27
CA VAL A 38 3.35 -11.76 -1.05
C VAL A 38 2.71 -13.10 -1.41
N PRO A 39 1.60 -13.15 -2.20
CA PRO A 39 0.92 -14.40 -2.57
C PRO A 39 1.84 -15.42 -3.25
N GLN A 40 2.93 -14.98 -3.87
CA GLN A 40 3.94 -15.85 -4.46
C GLN A 40 4.60 -16.80 -3.45
N VAL A 41 4.46 -16.59 -2.14
CA VAL A 41 4.99 -17.48 -1.10
C VAL A 41 4.43 -18.89 -1.24
N HIS A 42 3.15 -19.02 -1.61
CA HIS A 42 2.49 -20.30 -1.89
C HIS A 42 2.26 -20.56 -3.40
N GLY A 43 2.88 -19.74 -4.27
CA GLY A 43 2.87 -19.98 -5.71
C GLY A 43 3.51 -21.33 -6.07
N LYS A 44 3.15 -21.89 -7.24
CA LYS A 44 3.55 -23.24 -7.67
C LYS A 44 5.03 -23.60 -7.43
N ALA A 45 5.94 -22.65 -7.65
CA ALA A 45 7.37 -22.88 -7.45
C ALA A 45 7.81 -22.88 -5.98
N ASN A 46 7.06 -22.18 -5.10
CA ASN A 46 7.39 -22.00 -3.69
C ASN A 46 6.53 -22.88 -2.76
N MET A 47 5.46 -23.45 -3.29
CA MET A 47 4.53 -24.28 -2.50
C MET A 47 5.20 -25.43 -1.74
N PRO A 48 6.20 -26.15 -2.30
CA PRO A 48 6.89 -27.18 -1.54
C PRO A 48 7.60 -26.65 -0.28
N ASP A 49 8.20 -25.48 -0.35
CA ASP A 49 8.88 -24.87 0.80
C ASP A 49 7.86 -24.27 1.79
N PHE A 50 6.75 -23.72 1.28
CA PHE A 50 5.66 -23.24 2.12
C PHE A 50 5.00 -24.39 2.92
N GLN A 51 4.82 -25.56 2.29
CA GLN A 51 4.33 -26.76 2.96
C GLN A 51 5.29 -27.25 4.04
N LYS A 52 6.61 -27.29 3.76
CA LYS A 52 7.62 -27.66 4.77
C LYS A 52 7.54 -26.75 6.00
N TRP A 53 7.30 -25.44 5.78
CA TRP A 53 7.14 -24.48 6.85
C TRP A 53 5.91 -24.81 7.71
N ILE A 54 4.77 -25.11 7.09
CA ILE A 54 3.54 -25.52 7.80
C ILE A 54 3.77 -26.84 8.57
N ASP A 55 4.42 -27.81 7.95
CA ASP A 55 4.72 -29.11 8.57
C ASP A 55 5.67 -28.95 9.77
N PHE A 56 6.67 -28.08 9.66
CA PHE A 56 7.56 -27.72 10.77
C PHE A 56 6.78 -27.11 11.94
N LEU A 57 5.93 -26.13 11.68
CA LEU A 57 5.11 -25.51 12.73
C LEU A 57 4.18 -26.55 13.38
N SER A 58 3.59 -27.43 12.58
CA SER A 58 2.75 -28.52 13.08
C SER A 58 3.52 -29.48 13.99
N SER A 59 4.80 -29.76 13.67
CA SER A 59 5.67 -30.60 14.51
C SER A 59 5.96 -30.00 15.90
N LEU A 60 5.87 -28.66 16.01
CA LEU A 60 5.98 -27.92 17.28
C LEU A 60 4.64 -27.75 18.01
N GLY A 61 3.54 -28.30 17.48
CA GLY A 61 2.21 -28.22 18.08
C GLY A 61 1.38 -27.01 17.63
N TYR A 62 1.77 -26.30 16.58
CA TYR A 62 0.97 -25.21 16.03
C TYR A 62 -0.08 -25.70 15.04
N VAL A 63 -1.27 -25.08 15.09
CA VAL A 63 -2.32 -25.15 14.06
C VAL A 63 -2.29 -23.88 13.25
N SER A 64 -2.13 -23.98 11.92
CA SER A 64 -1.91 -22.86 11.02
C SER A 64 -3.11 -22.61 10.09
N TYR A 65 -3.52 -21.35 9.98
CA TYR A 65 -4.57 -20.86 9.07
C TYR A 65 -3.96 -19.78 8.17
N TRP A 66 -4.14 -19.88 6.86
CA TRP A 66 -3.63 -18.88 5.94
C TRP A 66 -4.62 -18.56 4.83
N GLN A 67 -4.59 -17.31 4.36
CA GLN A 67 -5.44 -16.80 3.29
C GLN A 67 -4.83 -15.57 2.63
N ASP A 68 -5.07 -15.40 1.32
CA ASP A 68 -4.77 -14.16 0.62
C ASP A 68 -5.88 -13.13 0.88
N LEU A 69 -5.49 -11.96 1.39
CA LEU A 69 -6.40 -10.84 1.61
C LEU A 69 -5.96 -9.65 0.78
N ASN A 70 -6.94 -8.94 0.19
CA ASN A 70 -6.68 -7.73 -0.58
C ASN A 70 -7.21 -6.50 0.15
N ALA A 71 -6.37 -5.48 0.35
CA ALA A 71 -6.71 -4.26 1.09
C ALA A 71 -8.00 -3.57 0.61
N LYS A 72 -8.29 -3.65 -0.69
CA LYS A 72 -9.55 -3.10 -1.24
C LYS A 72 -10.82 -3.74 -0.66
N ASN A 73 -10.72 -4.95 -0.14
CA ASN A 73 -11.81 -5.68 0.49
C ASN A 73 -11.98 -5.34 1.97
N TYR A 74 -11.16 -4.43 2.50
CA TYR A 74 -11.13 -4.02 3.91
C TYR A 74 -11.14 -2.50 4.06
N GLY A 75 -11.78 -1.79 3.10
CA GLY A 75 -12.07 -0.35 3.18
C GLY A 75 -10.96 0.58 2.69
N VAL A 76 -9.87 0.05 2.12
CA VAL A 76 -8.76 0.85 1.60
C VAL A 76 -8.73 0.83 0.07
N ALA A 77 -8.69 2.01 -0.57
CA ALA A 77 -8.67 2.11 -2.04
C ALA A 77 -7.30 1.75 -2.64
N GLN A 78 -6.75 0.60 -2.24
CA GLN A 78 -5.50 0.06 -2.77
C GLN A 78 -5.67 -1.42 -3.13
N ASN A 79 -5.32 -1.78 -4.35
CA ASN A 79 -5.24 -3.17 -4.80
C ASN A 79 -3.92 -3.77 -4.33
N ARG A 80 -3.86 -4.18 -3.05
CA ARG A 80 -2.70 -4.78 -2.40
C ARG A 80 -3.10 -6.11 -1.81
N GLU A 81 -2.70 -7.18 -2.47
CA GLU A 81 -2.95 -8.55 -2.04
C GLU A 81 -1.74 -9.11 -1.30
N ARG A 82 -2.00 -9.76 -0.17
CA ARG A 82 -0.97 -10.39 0.67
C ARG A 82 -1.48 -11.70 1.23
N CYS A 83 -0.56 -12.65 1.35
CA CYS A 83 -0.79 -13.89 2.10
C CYS A 83 -0.57 -13.60 3.59
N PHE A 84 -1.58 -13.88 4.38
CA PHE A 84 -1.52 -13.80 5.84
C PHE A 84 -1.65 -15.19 6.42
N MET A 85 -0.88 -15.47 7.48
CA MET A 85 -0.97 -16.72 8.19
C MET A 85 -0.90 -16.46 9.69
N PHE A 86 -1.87 -17.05 10.43
CA PHE A 86 -1.80 -17.23 11.87
C PHE A 86 -1.47 -18.68 12.20
N SER A 87 -0.58 -18.88 13.16
CA SER A 87 -0.29 -20.20 13.71
C SER A 87 -0.43 -20.12 15.24
N PHE A 88 -1.30 -20.94 15.78
CA PHE A 88 -1.65 -20.96 17.21
C PHE A 88 -1.07 -22.20 17.84
N LEU A 89 -0.40 -22.06 18.98
CA LEU A 89 0.11 -23.18 19.76
C LEU A 89 -1.06 -23.85 20.49
N GLY A 90 -1.28 -25.14 20.22
CA GLY A 90 -2.41 -25.90 20.75
C GLY A 90 -3.68 -25.77 19.90
N GLU A 91 -4.81 -26.15 20.49
CA GLU A 91 -6.12 -26.17 19.81
C GLU A 91 -6.72 -24.77 19.78
N TYR A 92 -6.83 -24.19 18.59
CA TYR A 92 -7.49 -22.91 18.35
C TYR A 92 -8.19 -22.92 16.98
N SER A 93 -9.37 -22.33 16.91
CA SER A 93 -10.13 -22.18 15.66
C SER A 93 -10.12 -20.72 15.23
N TYR A 94 -9.68 -20.44 14.00
CA TYR A 94 -9.62 -19.10 13.46
C TYR A 94 -10.29 -19.03 12.09
N ASN A 95 -11.08 -17.95 11.88
CA ASN A 95 -11.67 -17.62 10.58
C ASN A 95 -11.22 -16.24 10.16
N PHE A 96 -10.75 -16.12 8.91
CA PHE A 96 -10.42 -14.82 8.34
C PHE A 96 -11.67 -13.93 8.20
N PRO A 97 -11.50 -12.59 8.29
CA PRO A 97 -12.63 -11.66 8.21
C PRO A 97 -13.25 -11.66 6.81
N GLU A 98 -14.57 -11.49 6.75
CA GLU A 98 -15.29 -11.33 5.49
C GLU A 98 -14.95 -10.01 4.81
N ALA A 99 -15.02 -10.02 3.48
CA ALA A 99 -14.80 -8.84 2.66
C ALA A 99 -15.95 -7.82 2.83
N ILE A 100 -15.61 -6.54 2.87
CA ILE A 100 -16.59 -5.44 2.89
C ILE A 100 -16.61 -4.69 1.56
N GLN A 101 -17.72 -4.01 1.27
CA GLN A 101 -17.84 -3.20 0.07
C GLN A 101 -16.93 -1.96 0.15
N LEU A 102 -16.08 -1.77 -0.85
CA LEU A 102 -15.21 -0.61 -0.95
C LEU A 102 -15.99 0.62 -1.44
N THR A 103 -16.05 1.66 -0.63
CA THR A 103 -16.65 2.96 -0.98
C THR A 103 -15.61 4.01 -1.33
N LYS A 104 -14.41 3.93 -0.76
CA LYS A 104 -13.32 4.89 -0.95
C LYS A 104 -12.64 4.77 -2.31
N ARG A 105 -12.07 5.90 -2.77
CA ARG A 105 -11.27 6.02 -3.99
C ARG A 105 -10.00 6.81 -3.69
N ILE A 106 -9.05 6.90 -4.64
CA ILE A 106 -7.80 7.66 -4.47
C ILE A 106 -8.08 9.09 -4.00
N ARG A 107 -9.16 9.73 -4.48
CA ARG A 107 -9.56 11.10 -4.09
C ARG A 107 -9.70 11.29 -2.58
N ASP A 108 -10.15 10.26 -1.86
CA ASP A 108 -10.46 10.34 -0.43
C ASP A 108 -9.19 10.35 0.44
N TYR A 109 -8.04 10.16 -0.17
CA TYR A 109 -6.73 10.15 0.49
C TYR A 109 -5.86 11.36 0.13
N GLN A 110 -6.33 12.22 -0.77
CA GLN A 110 -5.55 13.36 -1.26
C GLN A 110 -5.34 14.44 -0.19
N GLU A 111 -4.20 15.11 -0.28
CA GLU A 111 -3.96 16.36 0.45
C GLU A 111 -4.54 17.54 -0.35
N GLU A 112 -4.99 18.58 0.35
CA GLU A 112 -5.55 19.79 -0.27
C GLU A 112 -4.47 20.62 -0.96
N VAL A 113 -3.28 20.71 -0.36
CA VAL A 113 -2.16 21.50 -0.86
C VAL A 113 -0.99 20.59 -1.19
N ILE A 114 -0.55 20.62 -2.44
CA ILE A 114 0.52 19.77 -2.96
C ILE A 114 1.69 20.63 -3.45
N ASP A 115 2.88 20.34 -2.93
CA ASP A 115 4.14 20.95 -3.38
C ASP A 115 4.43 20.58 -4.85
N ASP A 116 4.94 21.55 -5.60
CA ASP A 116 5.25 21.42 -7.05
C ASP A 116 6.23 20.28 -7.37
N LYS A 117 7.08 19.89 -6.43
CA LYS A 117 8.01 18.75 -6.60
C LYS A 117 7.33 17.39 -6.83
N PHE A 118 6.04 17.25 -6.51
CA PHE A 118 5.29 16.01 -6.75
C PHE A 118 4.71 15.92 -8.15
N TYR A 119 4.70 17.03 -8.91
CA TYR A 119 4.24 17.03 -10.30
C TYR A 119 5.31 16.47 -11.23
N VAL A 120 4.87 15.64 -12.19
CA VAL A 120 5.76 15.00 -13.15
C VAL A 120 5.92 15.90 -14.37
N SER A 121 7.15 16.21 -14.75
CA SER A 121 7.43 17.03 -15.93
C SER A 121 7.16 16.24 -17.23
N ASP A 122 6.87 16.96 -18.32
CA ASP A 122 6.69 16.36 -19.66
C ASP A 122 7.90 15.52 -20.09
N LYS A 123 9.11 15.95 -19.73
CA LYS A 123 10.35 15.22 -19.99
C LYS A 123 10.34 13.86 -19.27
N ALA A 124 9.93 13.84 -18.01
CA ALA A 124 9.84 12.60 -17.23
C ALA A 124 8.75 11.68 -17.78
N LEU A 125 7.58 12.20 -18.17
CA LEU A 125 6.50 11.43 -18.80
C LEU A 125 6.96 10.77 -20.11
N LYS A 126 7.67 11.51 -20.97
CA LYS A 126 8.28 10.95 -22.19
C LYS A 126 9.26 9.82 -21.83
N GLY A 127 10.09 10.02 -20.80
CA GLY A 127 11.01 9.00 -20.30
C GLY A 127 10.31 7.71 -19.86
N PHE A 128 9.17 7.81 -19.18
CA PHE A 128 8.35 6.63 -18.82
C PHE A 128 7.85 5.88 -20.06
N VAL A 129 7.35 6.59 -21.06
CA VAL A 129 6.86 5.98 -22.31
C VAL A 129 8.00 5.27 -23.05
N GLU A 130 9.17 5.89 -23.17
CA GLU A 130 10.33 5.29 -23.83
C GLU A 130 10.86 4.08 -23.04
N HIS A 131 10.88 4.18 -21.70
CA HIS A 131 11.30 3.07 -20.86
C HIS A 131 10.33 1.88 -21.00
N ALA A 132 9.02 2.14 -20.99
CA ALA A 132 8.00 1.11 -21.20
C ALA A 132 8.16 0.39 -22.55
N LYS A 133 8.43 1.12 -23.63
CA LYS A 133 8.72 0.53 -24.96
C LYS A 133 9.93 -0.40 -24.90
N LYS A 134 11.06 0.08 -24.35
CA LYS A 134 12.29 -0.73 -24.20
C LYS A 134 12.09 -1.99 -23.36
N GLN A 135 11.29 -1.91 -22.31
CA GLN A 135 10.99 -3.08 -21.47
C GLN A 135 10.11 -4.09 -22.19
N LYS A 136 9.11 -3.61 -22.96
CA LYS A 136 8.26 -4.47 -23.78
C LYS A 136 9.07 -5.22 -24.85
N GLU A 137 10.02 -4.55 -25.49
CA GLU A 137 10.93 -5.19 -26.46
C GLU A 137 11.80 -6.30 -25.83
N LYS A 138 12.10 -6.19 -24.53
CA LYS A 138 12.82 -7.21 -23.75
C LYS A 138 11.91 -8.28 -23.15
N GLY A 139 10.62 -8.28 -23.46
CA GLY A 139 9.64 -9.22 -22.87
C GLY A 139 9.23 -8.92 -21.43
N ASN A 140 9.59 -7.76 -20.90
CA ASN A 140 9.23 -7.33 -19.55
C ASN A 140 7.94 -6.50 -19.57
N THR A 141 7.17 -6.55 -18.46
CA THR A 141 5.87 -5.86 -18.31
C THR A 141 5.96 -4.54 -17.54
N PHE A 142 7.12 -3.86 -17.56
CA PHE A 142 7.23 -2.58 -16.87
C PHE A 142 6.43 -1.49 -17.61
N HIS A 143 5.59 -0.78 -16.90
CA HIS A 143 4.94 0.45 -17.35
C HIS A 143 4.60 1.32 -16.13
N ALA A 144 4.68 2.63 -16.30
CA ALA A 144 4.14 3.57 -15.32
C ALA A 144 2.61 3.48 -15.32
N VAL A 145 2.03 3.29 -14.14
CA VAL A 145 0.57 3.19 -13.98
C VAL A 145 0.02 4.58 -13.71
N ILE A 146 -0.84 5.07 -14.62
CA ILE A 146 -1.52 6.36 -14.46
C ILE A 146 -3.00 6.07 -14.13
N LYS A 147 -3.47 6.61 -13.01
CA LYS A 147 -4.81 6.43 -12.48
C LYS A 147 -5.59 7.74 -12.46
N ASP A 148 -6.91 7.65 -12.61
CA ASP A 148 -7.82 8.74 -12.24
C ASP A 148 -7.98 8.77 -10.71
N VAL A 149 -8.34 9.92 -10.16
CA VAL A 149 -8.60 10.04 -8.71
C VAL A 149 -9.81 9.23 -8.24
N ASP A 150 -10.67 8.83 -9.17
CA ASP A 150 -11.84 7.98 -8.94
C ASP A 150 -11.55 6.47 -9.05
N ASP A 151 -10.31 6.13 -9.36
CA ASP A 151 -9.83 4.76 -9.40
C ASP A 151 -9.40 4.24 -8.02
N ILE A 152 -9.01 2.97 -8.01
CA ILE A 152 -8.31 2.30 -6.91
C ILE A 152 -6.81 2.32 -7.22
N SER A 153 -5.98 2.67 -6.23
CA SER A 153 -4.53 2.63 -6.36
C SER A 153 -4.04 1.19 -6.56
N PRO A 154 -3.08 0.95 -7.43
CA PRO A 154 -2.31 -0.29 -7.41
C PRO A 154 -1.46 -0.37 -6.14
N THR A 155 -0.77 -1.49 -5.93
CA THR A 155 0.15 -1.66 -4.80
C THR A 155 1.25 -0.61 -4.82
N ILE A 156 1.36 0.19 -3.77
CA ILE A 156 2.49 1.10 -3.54
C ILE A 156 3.65 0.28 -3.01
N SER A 157 4.77 0.27 -3.74
CA SER A 157 5.98 -0.46 -3.34
C SER A 157 6.95 0.39 -2.55
N ALA A 158 7.91 -0.25 -1.85
CA ALA A 158 9.00 0.45 -1.18
C ALA A 158 9.91 1.24 -2.12
N ARG A 159 9.80 1.02 -3.44
CA ARG A 159 10.56 1.74 -4.48
C ARG A 159 9.87 2.98 -5.00
N TYR A 160 8.65 3.27 -4.54
CA TYR A 160 7.84 4.40 -4.97
C TYR A 160 8.57 5.76 -4.87
N TYR A 161 9.48 5.90 -3.90
CA TYR A 161 10.30 7.12 -3.73
C TYR A 161 11.14 7.49 -4.97
N LYS A 162 11.47 6.52 -5.83
CA LYS A 162 12.35 6.77 -6.99
C LYS A 162 11.68 7.67 -8.02
N ASP A 163 10.53 7.26 -8.51
CA ASP A 163 9.86 7.92 -9.62
C ASP A 163 8.33 7.96 -9.52
N GLY A 164 7.74 7.22 -8.57
CA GLY A 164 6.30 7.13 -8.40
C GLY A 164 5.58 6.30 -9.46
N SER A 165 6.32 5.52 -10.28
CA SER A 165 5.75 4.78 -11.41
C SER A 165 4.72 3.73 -11.03
N ASP A 166 4.68 3.27 -9.77
CA ASP A 166 3.67 2.33 -9.28
C ASP A 166 2.25 2.92 -9.37
N CYS A 167 2.10 4.23 -9.10
CA CYS A 167 0.82 4.94 -9.14
C CYS A 167 1.01 6.45 -9.38
N LEU A 168 0.92 6.88 -10.60
CA LEU A 168 0.77 8.28 -10.95
C LEU A 168 -0.71 8.62 -11.04
N ILE A 169 -1.12 9.82 -10.61
CA ILE A 169 -2.52 10.22 -10.67
C ILE A 169 -2.71 11.43 -11.58
N LYS A 170 -3.84 11.42 -12.30
CA LYS A 170 -4.32 12.57 -13.05
C LYS A 170 -5.00 13.53 -12.10
N VAL A 171 -4.57 14.78 -12.12
CA VAL A 171 -5.26 15.86 -11.41
C VAL A 171 -5.77 16.89 -12.41
N ALA A 172 -6.73 17.73 -12.01
CA ALA A 172 -7.19 18.83 -12.85
C ALA A 172 -6.01 19.72 -13.24
N GLY A 173 -6.01 20.22 -14.47
CA GLY A 173 -4.89 20.99 -15.02
C GLY A 173 -4.59 22.27 -14.25
N LYS A 174 -3.36 22.78 -14.38
CA LYS A 174 -2.97 24.14 -13.97
C LYS A 174 -2.97 25.06 -15.18
N ILE A 175 -3.43 26.30 -15.03
CA ILE A 175 -3.31 27.33 -16.09
C ILE A 175 -1.92 27.97 -16.06
N ASN A 176 -1.28 27.99 -14.89
CA ASN A 176 0.09 28.48 -14.69
C ASN A 176 0.78 27.64 -13.59
N SER A 177 2.07 27.90 -13.35
CA SER A 177 2.86 27.20 -12.33
C SER A 177 2.54 27.61 -10.87
N SER A 178 1.63 28.55 -10.65
CA SER A 178 1.20 28.93 -9.31
C SER A 178 0.06 28.05 -8.80
N GLN A 179 -0.13 28.00 -7.48
CA GLN A 179 -1.28 27.29 -6.88
C GLN A 179 -2.63 27.89 -7.33
N ASP A 180 -2.63 29.18 -7.64
CA ASP A 180 -3.79 29.94 -8.09
C ASP A 180 -4.29 29.54 -9.48
N GLY A 181 -3.43 28.91 -10.29
CA GLY A 181 -3.76 28.40 -11.61
C GLY A 181 -4.44 27.04 -11.62
N LYS A 182 -4.73 26.45 -10.47
CA LYS A 182 -5.37 25.13 -10.39
C LYS A 182 -6.80 25.18 -10.93
N VAL A 183 -7.10 24.31 -11.87
CA VAL A 183 -8.40 24.19 -12.51
C VAL A 183 -9.14 23.01 -11.90
N VAL A 184 -10.40 23.25 -11.50
CA VAL A 184 -11.29 22.21 -10.92
C VAL A 184 -12.51 22.07 -11.84
N TYR A 185 -12.93 20.85 -12.13
CA TYR A 185 -14.18 20.61 -12.86
C TYR A 185 -15.41 20.88 -12.00
N THR A 186 -16.52 21.25 -12.63
CA THR A 186 -17.78 21.57 -11.93
C THR A 186 -18.38 20.38 -11.17
N ASP A 187 -18.03 19.15 -11.55
CA ASP A 187 -18.43 17.91 -10.89
C ASP A 187 -17.52 17.53 -9.70
N LYS A 188 -16.54 18.37 -9.38
CA LYS A 188 -15.60 18.19 -8.25
C LYS A 188 -15.80 19.27 -7.19
N ILE A 189 -15.53 18.92 -5.94
CA ILE A 189 -15.55 19.90 -4.83
C ILE A 189 -14.39 20.89 -5.06
N ALA A 190 -14.73 22.17 -5.14
CA ALA A 190 -13.72 23.22 -5.22
C ALA A 190 -12.96 23.36 -3.89
N HIS A 191 -11.68 23.76 -3.96
CA HIS A 191 -10.92 24.05 -2.74
C HIS A 191 -11.56 25.18 -1.94
N THR A 192 -11.36 25.12 -0.62
CA THR A 192 -11.82 26.18 0.30
C THR A 192 -11.26 27.53 -0.14
N LEU A 193 -12.14 28.52 -0.27
CA LEU A 193 -11.76 29.91 -0.52
C LEU A 193 -11.14 30.48 0.74
N THR A 194 -9.86 30.86 0.70
CA THR A 194 -9.20 31.55 1.81
C THR A 194 -9.45 33.04 1.77
N ALA A 195 -9.90 33.62 2.87
CA ALA A 195 -10.11 35.06 3.02
C ALA A 195 -8.75 35.78 2.88
N GLY A 196 -8.64 36.67 1.91
CA GLY A 196 -7.48 37.54 1.72
C GLY A 196 -6.61 37.29 0.49
N HIS A 197 -6.85 36.23 -0.28
CA HIS A 197 -6.21 36.03 -1.56
C HIS A 197 -7.25 35.97 -2.69
N PHE A 198 -6.95 36.63 -3.80
CA PHE A 198 -7.75 36.59 -5.04
C PHE A 198 -7.68 35.22 -5.76
N ASN A 199 -7.46 34.15 -4.99
CA ASN A 199 -7.22 32.78 -5.48
C ASN A 199 -8.55 32.05 -5.61
N VAL A 200 -9.37 32.47 -6.55
CA VAL A 200 -10.60 31.75 -6.88
C VAL A 200 -10.24 30.53 -7.70
N PRO A 201 -10.61 29.29 -7.27
CA PRO A 201 -10.47 28.13 -8.13
C PRO A 201 -11.16 28.41 -9.47
N LYS A 202 -10.44 28.22 -10.57
CA LYS A 202 -11.03 28.40 -11.89
C LYS A 202 -11.90 27.18 -12.20
N ILE A 203 -13.21 27.40 -12.19
CA ILE A 203 -14.20 26.37 -12.45
C ILE A 203 -14.38 26.22 -13.96
N VAL A 204 -14.28 25.00 -14.46
CA VAL A 204 -14.54 24.68 -15.88
C VAL A 204 -15.87 23.94 -15.94
N ASP A 205 -16.85 24.54 -16.56
CA ASP A 205 -18.12 23.87 -16.83
C ASP A 205 -17.99 22.82 -17.97
N THR A 206 -19.03 22.03 -18.18
CA THR A 206 -19.01 20.93 -19.17
C THR A 206 -18.86 21.42 -20.61
N ALA A 207 -19.30 22.63 -20.93
CA ALA A 207 -19.14 23.23 -22.26
C ALA A 207 -17.69 23.71 -22.47
N MET A 208 -17.12 24.34 -21.43
CA MET A 208 -15.71 24.72 -21.43
C MET A 208 -14.79 23.51 -21.42
N ARG A 209 -15.19 22.37 -20.85
CA ARG A 209 -14.42 21.12 -20.87
C ARG A 209 -14.08 20.68 -22.30
N LYS A 210 -15.05 20.69 -23.21
CA LYS A 210 -14.82 20.36 -24.64
C LYS A 210 -13.88 21.34 -25.32
N LEU A 211 -13.98 22.63 -25.00
CA LEU A 211 -13.08 23.66 -25.51
C LEU A 211 -11.66 23.47 -24.97
N TYR A 212 -11.49 23.15 -23.68
CA TYR A 212 -10.19 22.90 -23.07
C TYR A 212 -9.54 21.59 -23.56
N GLU A 213 -10.32 20.55 -23.81
CA GLU A 213 -9.83 19.32 -24.46
C GLU A 213 -9.32 19.59 -25.87
N SER A 214 -9.93 20.54 -26.59
CA SER A 214 -9.46 20.98 -27.92
C SER A 214 -8.21 21.86 -27.87
N VAL A 215 -7.94 22.55 -26.77
CA VAL A 215 -6.80 23.47 -26.56
C VAL A 215 -5.63 22.81 -25.81
N LYS A 216 -5.51 21.48 -25.79
CA LYS A 216 -4.39 20.75 -25.14
C LYS A 216 -4.12 21.20 -23.70
N LEU A 217 -5.14 21.22 -22.84
CA LEU A 217 -4.89 21.19 -21.41
C LEU A 217 -4.16 19.89 -21.11
N GLN A 218 -2.85 19.97 -20.92
CA GLN A 218 -2.04 18.86 -20.49
C GLN A 218 -2.63 18.36 -19.17
N HIS A 219 -3.08 17.12 -19.14
CA HIS A 219 -3.43 16.48 -17.89
C HIS A 219 -2.19 16.55 -17.01
N ILE A 220 -2.29 17.27 -15.91
CA ILE A 220 -1.20 17.32 -14.96
C ILE A 220 -1.17 16.00 -14.23
N ILE A 221 -0.05 15.33 -14.36
CA ILE A 221 0.23 14.04 -13.72
C ILE A 221 1.15 14.31 -12.55
N ARG A 222 0.82 13.74 -11.40
CA ARG A 222 1.67 13.80 -10.21
C ARG A 222 1.81 12.44 -9.54
N LYS A 223 2.84 12.30 -8.73
CA LYS A 223 2.94 11.21 -7.75
C LYS A 223 2.11 11.54 -6.51
N LEU A 224 1.77 10.49 -5.78
CA LEU A 224 1.23 10.63 -4.42
C LEU A 224 2.30 11.19 -3.49
N THR A 225 1.89 12.00 -2.51
CA THR A 225 2.79 12.45 -1.45
C THR A 225 3.06 11.31 -0.45
N PRO A 226 4.08 11.42 0.43
CA PRO A 226 4.26 10.45 1.51
C PRO A 226 3.01 10.32 2.39
N ARG A 227 2.32 11.43 2.69
CA ARG A 227 1.09 11.43 3.50
C ARG A 227 -0.03 10.66 2.82
N GLU A 228 -0.25 10.88 1.54
CA GLU A 228 -1.24 10.14 0.77
C GLU A 228 -0.93 8.64 0.71
N CYS A 229 0.36 8.27 0.58
CA CYS A 229 0.78 6.87 0.68
C CYS A 229 0.52 6.28 2.07
N GLY A 230 0.79 7.04 3.14
CA GLY A 230 0.49 6.62 4.52
C GLY A 230 -1.01 6.40 4.75
N ARG A 231 -1.84 7.33 4.29
CA ARG A 231 -3.30 7.19 4.34
C ARG A 231 -3.80 5.95 3.58
N LEU A 232 -3.22 5.65 2.40
CA LEU A 232 -3.49 4.42 1.64
C LEU A 232 -2.98 3.14 2.33
N MET A 233 -2.21 3.26 3.39
CA MET A 233 -1.83 2.15 4.27
C MET A 233 -2.67 2.10 5.56
N GLY A 234 -3.67 2.98 5.71
CA GLY A 234 -4.51 3.08 6.89
C GLY A 234 -3.85 3.73 8.10
N VAL A 235 -2.70 4.39 7.91
CA VAL A 235 -2.00 5.11 8.97
C VAL A 235 -2.69 6.45 9.23
N SER A 236 -2.88 6.83 10.50
CA SER A 236 -3.51 8.09 10.88
C SER A 236 -2.66 9.30 10.48
N ASP A 237 -3.30 10.45 10.26
CA ASP A 237 -2.57 11.69 9.95
C ASP A 237 -1.66 12.14 11.09
N GLU A 238 -2.01 11.82 12.33
CA GLU A 238 -1.19 12.09 13.52
C GLU A 238 0.08 11.24 13.49
N ASP A 239 -0.04 9.92 13.30
CA ASP A 239 1.11 9.03 13.19
C ASP A 239 2.01 9.39 12.01
N ILE A 240 1.42 9.72 10.86
CA ILE A 240 2.18 10.18 9.69
C ILE A 240 2.96 11.46 10.03
N SER A 241 2.35 12.39 10.76
CA SER A 241 3.03 13.64 11.17
C SER A 241 4.19 13.36 12.13
N ASN A 242 3.99 12.48 13.11
CA ASN A 242 5.03 12.04 14.02
C ASN A 242 6.19 11.34 13.29
N MET A 243 5.87 10.47 12.34
CA MET A 243 6.88 9.82 11.49
C MET A 243 7.63 10.85 10.63
N ALA A 244 6.93 11.83 10.05
CA ALA A 244 7.52 12.86 9.19
C ALA A 244 8.45 13.82 9.95
N ALA A 245 8.24 14.03 11.25
CA ALA A 245 9.09 14.86 12.08
C ALA A 245 10.54 14.33 12.19
N VAL A 246 10.74 13.02 12.03
CA VAL A 246 12.03 12.34 12.24
C VAL A 246 12.53 11.57 11.00
N ASN A 247 11.76 11.54 9.91
CA ASN A 247 12.09 10.80 8.69
C ASN A 247 12.04 11.68 7.44
N SER A 248 12.93 11.41 6.49
CA SER A 248 12.84 12.00 5.17
C SER A 248 11.68 11.41 4.35
N ASN A 249 11.20 12.15 3.34
CA ASN A 249 10.18 11.63 2.41
C ASN A 249 10.56 10.28 1.78
N THR A 250 11.84 10.08 1.47
CA THR A 250 12.36 8.80 0.94
C THR A 250 12.15 7.65 1.93
N GLN A 251 12.43 7.89 3.22
CA GLN A 251 12.22 6.88 4.27
C GLN A 251 10.73 6.59 4.48
N LEU A 252 9.89 7.63 4.51
CA LEU A 252 8.43 7.46 4.63
C LEU A 252 7.87 6.59 3.51
N TYR A 253 8.23 6.84 2.25
CA TYR A 253 7.80 5.99 1.13
C TYR A 253 8.25 4.53 1.30
N LYS A 254 9.49 4.30 1.77
CA LYS A 254 9.99 2.94 2.01
C LYS A 254 9.23 2.26 3.14
N GLN A 255 8.95 2.97 4.22
CA GLN A 255 8.21 2.46 5.36
C GLN A 255 6.79 2.07 4.94
N PHE A 256 6.04 2.99 4.30
CA PHE A 256 4.68 2.71 3.83
C PHE A 256 4.64 1.60 2.77
N GLY A 257 5.59 1.58 1.83
CA GLY A 257 5.65 0.53 0.80
C GLY A 257 5.96 -0.87 1.35
N ASN A 258 6.70 -0.95 2.46
CA ASN A 258 7.02 -2.21 3.16
C ASN A 258 5.99 -2.59 4.25
N SER A 259 5.10 -1.67 4.61
CA SER A 259 4.16 -1.87 5.71
C SER A 259 3.00 -2.80 5.32
N ILE A 260 2.31 -3.29 6.35
CA ILE A 260 1.01 -3.97 6.24
C ILE A 260 -0.09 -2.91 6.35
N VAL A 261 -1.18 -3.07 5.60
CA VAL A 261 -2.34 -2.16 5.69
C VAL A 261 -3.02 -2.34 7.04
N VAL A 262 -3.15 -1.25 7.80
CA VAL A 262 -3.66 -1.25 9.17
C VAL A 262 -5.10 -1.79 9.24
N ASP A 263 -5.98 -1.37 8.32
CA ASP A 263 -7.38 -1.82 8.27
C ASP A 263 -7.49 -3.34 8.11
N VAL A 264 -6.61 -3.97 7.31
CA VAL A 264 -6.57 -5.43 7.15
C VAL A 264 -6.14 -6.10 8.45
N MET A 265 -5.11 -5.57 9.12
CA MET A 265 -4.67 -6.09 10.42
C MET A 265 -5.79 -5.97 11.47
N CYS A 266 -6.42 -4.80 11.56
CA CYS A 266 -7.53 -4.58 12.49
C CYS A 266 -8.68 -5.56 12.25
N ALA A 267 -9.03 -5.81 10.98
CA ALA A 267 -10.08 -6.78 10.63
C ALA A 267 -9.70 -8.20 11.09
N MET A 268 -8.45 -8.62 10.84
CA MET A 268 -7.97 -9.95 11.24
C MET A 268 -7.88 -10.12 12.76
N PHE A 269 -7.33 -9.12 13.47
CA PHE A 269 -7.17 -9.21 14.92
C PHE A 269 -8.50 -9.16 15.67
N LYS A 270 -9.53 -8.48 15.14
CA LYS A 270 -10.89 -8.54 15.71
C LYS A 270 -11.48 -9.95 15.74
N ASN A 271 -11.06 -10.81 14.82
CA ASN A 271 -11.53 -12.22 14.75
C ASN A 271 -10.74 -13.16 15.64
N LEU A 272 -9.71 -12.70 16.36
CA LEU A 272 -8.95 -13.55 17.27
C LEU A 272 -9.75 -13.99 18.49
N ASN A 273 -10.91 -13.36 18.80
CA ASN A 273 -11.77 -13.70 19.94
C ASN A 273 -10.99 -13.89 21.26
N ILE A 274 -9.90 -13.12 21.42
CA ILE A 274 -9.13 -13.12 22.67
C ILE A 274 -9.96 -12.35 23.69
N GLU A 275 -10.54 -13.02 24.65
CA GLU A 275 -11.25 -12.39 25.77
C GLU A 275 -10.28 -11.47 26.51
N GLN A 276 -10.64 -10.19 26.62
CA GLN A 276 -9.97 -9.27 27.56
C GLN A 276 -10.30 -9.74 28.97
N GLY A 277 -9.43 -10.56 29.58
CA GLY A 277 -9.66 -10.92 30.97
C GLY A 277 -9.10 -12.24 31.52
N SER A 278 -8.29 -13.00 30.80
CA SER A 278 -7.47 -14.00 31.49
C SER A 278 -6.23 -13.30 32.06
N GLU A 279 -6.28 -12.97 33.36
CA GLU A 279 -5.10 -12.62 34.14
C GLU A 279 -3.97 -13.58 33.78
N ILE A 280 -2.86 -13.04 33.30
CA ILE A 280 -1.59 -13.74 33.21
C ILE A 280 -1.32 -14.24 34.63
N ARG A 281 -1.61 -15.50 34.90
CA ARG A 281 -1.18 -16.14 36.16
C ARG A 281 0.33 -16.23 36.09
N ASN A 282 0.96 -15.46 36.97
CA ASN A 282 2.40 -15.50 37.28
C ASN A 282 2.86 -16.92 37.62
#